data_7f9110a9775bdd8a4a0d31c1e77ce87c
#
_entry.id   7f9110a9775bdd8a4a0d31c1e77ce87c
#
_cell.length_a   1.000
_cell.length_b   1.000
_cell.length_c   1.000
_cell.angle_alpha   90.00
_cell.angle_beta   90.00
_cell.angle_gamma   90.00
#
_symmetry.space_group_name_H-M   'P 1'
#
loop_
_entity.id
_entity.type
_entity.pdbx_description
1 polymer ?
#
loop_
_entity_poly.entity_id
_entity_poly.type
_entity_poly.pdbx_seq_one_letter_code
_entity_poly.pdbx_strand_id
1 'polypeptide(L)'
;MKHNLRTTLPALTGAVVLSLSAAPLLSVNAAPAAQTASVGTLSQITDYSAVFDADYYYQTYPDLQASIGNDPAALLSHFIKTGMAEGRNGNSQFNLKAYMYQNPDLMAVYGTNLPSYYRHYITNGKAESRKAVFDAGKGLAEGILGSYTTTFDTSEDRATNVILSASRINGLVIPAGGRFSYSTSVGTRTTANGYVEAPSFASGRVVTSVGGGICQVSSTLYAAMVVADIPAASHYLHSLPVDYVPRGLDAAIVEGYKDLSFVNPYSYPIMLQTSSDNGVLTVSIVKAG
;
A
#
# COMPACT_ATOMS: atom_id res chain seq x y z
N MET A 1 -23.55 77.85 29.74
CA MET A 1 -22.44 77.86 30.72
C MET A 1 -21.73 76.54 30.62
N LYS A 2 -20.77 76.43 29.90
CA LYS A 2 -19.31 76.42 30.07
C LYS A 2 -18.86 75.74 31.35
N HIS A 3 -18.25 74.57 31.30
CA HIS A 3 -16.96 74.32 31.92
C HIS A 3 -16.30 73.06 31.30
N ASN A 4 -15.17 73.32 30.63
CA ASN A 4 -14.17 72.33 30.27
C ASN A 4 -13.35 71.93 31.47
N LEU A 5 -13.11 70.64 31.67
CA LEU A 5 -11.96 70.17 32.42
C LEU A 5 -11.18 69.18 31.60
N ARG A 6 -10.01 69.58 31.19
CA ARG A 6 -8.95 68.70 30.66
C ARG A 6 -8.22 68.11 31.85
N THR A 7 -8.13 66.80 31.91
CA THR A 7 -7.17 66.13 32.77
C THR A 7 -6.22 65.29 31.88
N THR A 8 -4.97 65.69 31.98
CA THR A 8 -3.81 65.07 31.34
C THR A 8 -3.44 63.77 32.06
N LEU A 9 -3.34 62.65 31.36
CA LEU A 9 -2.70 61.45 31.88
C LEU A 9 -1.20 61.45 31.52
N PRO A 10 -0.32 60.99 32.43
CA PRO A 10 1.08 60.79 32.11
C PRO A 10 1.30 59.48 31.36
N ALA A 11 2.18 59.51 30.40
CA ALA A 11 2.67 58.36 29.65
C ALA A 11 3.59 57.49 30.57
N LEU A 12 3.21 56.24 30.81
CA LEU A 12 4.12 55.26 31.36
C LEU A 12 4.72 54.42 30.19
N THR A 13 5.97 54.67 29.91
CA THR A 13 6.81 53.85 29.04
C THR A 13 7.24 52.61 29.84
N GLY A 14 6.52 51.50 29.69
CA GLY A 14 6.94 50.19 30.16
C GLY A 14 7.56 49.41 28.97
N ALA A 15 8.89 49.25 28.97
CA ALA A 15 9.58 48.36 28.06
C ALA A 15 9.31 46.93 28.48
N VAL A 16 8.50 46.22 27.71
CA VAL A 16 8.35 44.74 27.82
C VAL A 16 9.51 44.12 27.09
N VAL A 17 10.47 43.60 27.83
CA VAL A 17 11.51 42.72 27.30
C VAL A 17 10.86 41.36 27.07
N LEU A 18 10.53 41.02 25.81
CA LEU A 18 10.19 39.65 25.43
C LEU A 18 11.47 38.83 25.41
N SER A 19 11.68 38.01 26.44
CA SER A 19 12.65 36.92 26.38
C SER A 19 12.13 35.85 25.44
N LEU A 20 12.68 35.77 24.23
CA LEU A 20 12.54 34.60 23.36
C LEU A 20 13.27 33.43 24.01
N SER A 21 12.55 32.55 24.68
CA SER A 21 13.05 31.22 25.01
C SER A 21 13.07 30.40 23.70
N ALA A 22 14.27 30.17 23.17
CA ALA A 22 14.48 29.24 22.06
C ALA A 22 14.11 27.84 22.55
N ALA A 23 13.03 27.29 22.02
CA ALA A 23 12.74 25.88 22.14
C ALA A 23 13.83 25.07 21.40
N PRO A 24 14.33 23.96 21.95
CA PRO A 24 15.28 23.13 21.25
C PRO A 24 14.64 22.56 19.99
N LEU A 25 15.21 22.84 18.84
CA LEU A 25 14.92 22.17 17.58
C LEU A 25 15.18 20.67 17.80
N LEU A 26 14.11 19.88 17.86
CA LEU A 26 14.19 18.44 17.73
C LEU A 26 14.84 18.19 16.37
N SER A 27 16.11 17.75 16.37
CA SER A 27 16.75 17.21 15.19
C SER A 27 15.94 15.99 14.76
N VAL A 28 15.18 16.15 13.69
CA VAL A 28 14.65 15.03 12.93
C VAL A 28 15.89 14.31 12.40
N ASN A 29 16.23 13.17 13.00
CA ASN A 29 17.19 12.26 12.41
C ASN A 29 16.67 11.93 11.02
N ALA A 30 17.28 12.53 10.01
CA ALA A 30 17.13 12.08 8.64
C ALA A 30 17.48 10.59 8.62
N ALA A 31 16.53 9.78 8.17
CA ALA A 31 16.81 8.38 7.86
C ALA A 31 18.10 8.35 6.99
N PRO A 32 19.02 7.41 7.22
CA PRO A 32 20.22 7.34 6.43
C PRO A 32 19.82 7.31 4.95
N ALA A 33 20.36 8.25 4.18
CA ALA A 33 20.16 8.30 2.74
C ALA A 33 20.45 6.90 2.19
N ALA A 34 19.49 6.34 1.47
CA ALA A 34 19.65 5.07 0.80
C ALA A 34 20.95 5.17 -0.01
N GLN A 35 21.97 4.47 0.45
CA GLN A 35 23.18 4.33 -0.34
C GLN A 35 22.74 3.69 -1.65
N THR A 36 22.95 4.37 -2.76
CA THR A 36 22.84 3.81 -4.10
C THR A 36 23.90 2.72 -4.23
N ALA A 37 23.65 1.57 -3.62
CA ALA A 37 24.44 0.37 -3.86
C ALA A 37 24.25 0.06 -5.36
N SER A 38 25.33 0.08 -6.11
CA SER A 38 25.32 -0.33 -7.51
C SER A 38 24.71 -1.73 -7.58
N VAL A 39 23.51 -1.81 -8.18
CA VAL A 39 22.80 -3.07 -8.37
C VAL A 39 23.70 -3.95 -9.24
N GLY A 40 24.39 -4.92 -8.63
CA GLY A 40 25.20 -5.89 -9.36
C GLY A 40 24.36 -6.54 -10.45
N THR A 41 24.96 -6.75 -11.61
CA THR A 41 24.29 -7.45 -12.71
C THR A 41 23.94 -8.88 -12.27
N LEU A 42 22.85 -9.46 -12.79
CA LEU A 42 22.43 -10.84 -12.49
C LEU A 42 23.57 -11.88 -12.63
N SER A 43 24.53 -11.61 -13.54
CA SER A 43 25.66 -12.48 -13.81
C SER A 43 26.68 -12.58 -12.64
N GLN A 44 26.54 -11.79 -11.58
CA GLN A 44 27.44 -11.82 -10.40
C GLN A 44 26.86 -12.57 -9.22
N ILE A 45 25.55 -12.91 -9.25
CA ILE A 45 24.93 -13.69 -8.16
C ILE A 45 25.09 -15.17 -8.52
N THR A 46 25.83 -15.90 -7.70
CA THR A 46 26.05 -17.35 -7.84
C THR A 46 25.31 -18.17 -6.78
N ASP A 47 24.94 -17.54 -5.67
CA ASP A 47 24.19 -18.17 -4.58
C ASP A 47 22.81 -17.54 -4.44
N TYR A 48 21.76 -18.33 -4.71
CA TYR A 48 20.35 -17.98 -4.60
C TYR A 48 19.67 -18.58 -3.35
N SER A 49 20.41 -19.26 -2.46
CA SER A 49 19.86 -19.95 -1.30
C SER A 49 19.04 -19.04 -0.36
N ALA A 50 19.32 -17.74 -0.37
CA ALA A 50 18.57 -16.76 0.40
C ALA A 50 17.09 -16.63 -0.04
N VAL A 51 16.80 -16.93 -1.32
CA VAL A 51 15.48 -16.72 -1.94
C VAL A 51 14.96 -17.95 -2.68
N PHE A 52 15.71 -19.05 -2.72
CA PHE A 52 15.37 -20.24 -3.50
C PHE A 52 15.74 -21.53 -2.77
N ASP A 53 14.82 -22.50 -2.82
CA ASP A 53 14.94 -23.89 -2.43
C ASP A 53 14.20 -24.72 -3.50
N ALA A 54 14.85 -25.70 -4.08
CA ALA A 54 14.32 -26.44 -5.21
C ALA A 54 13.11 -27.28 -4.85
N ASP A 55 13.14 -27.94 -3.67
CA ASP A 55 12.04 -28.79 -3.20
C ASP A 55 10.80 -27.95 -2.88
N TYR A 56 10.99 -26.80 -2.19
CA TYR A 56 9.92 -25.86 -1.91
C TYR A 56 9.30 -25.36 -3.23
N TYR A 57 10.12 -24.96 -4.18
CA TYR A 57 9.67 -24.40 -5.46
C TYR A 57 8.89 -25.42 -6.29
N TYR A 58 9.41 -26.66 -6.35
CA TYR A 58 8.73 -27.79 -7.01
C TYR A 58 7.36 -28.08 -6.36
N GLN A 59 7.30 -28.15 -5.03
CA GLN A 59 6.05 -28.47 -4.31
C GLN A 59 5.02 -27.35 -4.39
N THR A 60 5.49 -26.09 -4.46
CA THR A 60 4.61 -24.90 -4.47
C THR A 60 3.95 -24.66 -5.82
N TYR A 61 4.59 -25.05 -6.93
CA TYR A 61 4.13 -24.72 -8.28
C TYR A 61 3.82 -25.97 -9.11
N PRO A 62 2.54 -26.43 -9.14
CA PRO A 62 2.13 -27.63 -9.89
C PRO A 62 2.40 -27.57 -11.40
N ASP A 63 2.41 -26.36 -11.99
CA ASP A 63 2.76 -26.15 -13.40
C ASP A 63 4.20 -26.57 -13.71
N LEU A 64 5.11 -26.39 -12.75
CA LEU A 64 6.51 -26.81 -12.87
C LEU A 64 6.69 -28.31 -12.70
N GLN A 65 5.84 -28.94 -11.89
CA GLN A 65 5.85 -30.40 -11.73
C GLN A 65 5.60 -31.09 -13.07
N ALA A 66 4.66 -30.55 -13.85
CA ALA A 66 4.31 -31.08 -15.17
C ALA A 66 5.32 -30.73 -16.27
N SER A 67 5.95 -29.54 -16.20
CA SER A 67 6.77 -29.00 -17.30
C SER A 67 8.27 -29.21 -17.12
N ILE A 68 8.77 -29.23 -15.89
CA ILE A 68 10.20 -29.32 -15.55
C ILE A 68 10.52 -30.61 -14.79
N GLY A 69 9.60 -31.07 -13.95
CA GLY A 69 9.86 -32.17 -13.02
C GLY A 69 10.74 -31.74 -11.84
N ASN A 70 11.27 -32.73 -11.10
CA ASN A 70 12.09 -32.50 -9.91
C ASN A 70 13.59 -32.45 -10.24
N ASP A 71 13.97 -31.55 -11.17
CA ASP A 71 15.38 -31.25 -11.46
C ASP A 71 15.77 -29.92 -10.81
N PRO A 72 16.59 -29.92 -9.73
CA PRO A 72 16.96 -28.70 -9.01
C PRO A 72 17.63 -27.65 -9.88
N ALA A 73 18.46 -28.04 -10.86
CA ALA A 73 19.16 -27.13 -11.72
C ALA A 73 18.22 -26.46 -12.74
N ALA A 74 17.29 -27.24 -13.30
CA ALA A 74 16.27 -26.73 -14.21
C ALA A 74 15.27 -25.82 -13.48
N LEU A 75 14.86 -26.17 -12.26
CA LEU A 75 13.99 -25.34 -11.39
C LEU A 75 14.66 -24.01 -11.03
N LEU A 76 15.94 -24.02 -10.66
CA LEU A 76 16.70 -22.80 -10.40
C LEU A 76 16.82 -21.94 -11.67
N SER A 77 17.12 -22.56 -12.81
CA SER A 77 17.19 -21.86 -14.10
C SER A 77 15.86 -21.18 -14.45
N HIS A 78 14.73 -21.87 -14.23
CA HIS A 78 13.41 -21.31 -14.42
C HIS A 78 13.16 -20.14 -13.46
N PHE A 79 13.45 -20.31 -12.15
CA PHE A 79 13.29 -19.26 -11.16
C PHE A 79 14.03 -17.98 -11.55
N ILE A 80 15.30 -18.10 -11.97
CA ILE A 80 16.13 -16.94 -12.35
C ILE A 80 15.58 -16.27 -13.63
N LYS A 81 15.21 -17.03 -14.66
CA LYS A 81 14.85 -16.50 -15.98
C LYS A 81 13.40 -15.98 -16.03
N THR A 82 12.51 -16.61 -15.27
CA THR A 82 11.06 -16.42 -15.38
C THR A 82 10.42 -16.15 -14.03
N GLY A 83 10.66 -17.01 -13.04
CA GLY A 83 9.97 -16.99 -11.75
C GLY A 83 10.11 -15.69 -10.97
N MET A 84 11.30 -15.07 -10.97
CA MET A 84 11.50 -13.77 -10.33
C MET A 84 10.68 -12.65 -11.02
N ALA A 85 10.56 -12.67 -12.35
CA ALA A 85 9.77 -11.69 -13.09
C ALA A 85 8.26 -11.90 -12.90
N GLU A 86 7.85 -13.14 -12.66
CA GLU A 86 6.47 -13.51 -12.31
C GLU A 86 6.15 -13.26 -10.83
N GLY A 87 7.15 -12.92 -10.01
CA GLY A 87 6.96 -12.70 -8.57
C GLY A 87 6.79 -13.99 -7.76
N ARG A 88 7.26 -15.14 -8.27
CA ARG A 88 7.16 -16.43 -7.57
C ARG A 88 8.06 -16.48 -6.35
N ASN A 89 7.56 -16.97 -5.23
CA ASN A 89 8.37 -17.22 -4.05
C ASN A 89 9.17 -18.51 -4.24
N GLY A 90 10.49 -18.44 -4.10
CA GLY A 90 11.38 -19.59 -4.32
C GLY A 90 11.66 -20.41 -3.06
N ASN A 91 11.39 -19.86 -1.85
CA ASN A 91 11.51 -20.58 -0.57
C ASN A 91 10.55 -19.99 0.47
N SER A 92 10.48 -20.62 1.65
CA SER A 92 9.61 -20.21 2.76
C SER A 92 10.15 -19.01 3.56
N GLN A 93 11.40 -18.62 3.37
CA GLN A 93 12.06 -17.55 4.14
C GLN A 93 12.06 -16.19 3.44
N PHE A 94 11.65 -16.16 2.18
CA PHE A 94 11.52 -14.94 1.41
C PHE A 94 10.17 -14.94 0.66
N ASN A 95 9.34 -13.97 0.98
CA ASN A 95 8.11 -13.66 0.25
C ASN A 95 8.26 -12.29 -0.40
N LEU A 96 8.20 -12.23 -1.73
CA LEU A 96 8.38 -10.99 -2.48
C LEU A 96 7.42 -9.89 -2.04
N LYS A 97 6.14 -10.21 -1.89
CA LYS A 97 5.12 -9.23 -1.51
C LYS A 97 5.36 -8.72 -0.09
N ALA A 98 5.72 -9.61 0.85
CA ALA A 98 6.09 -9.21 2.20
C ALA A 98 7.32 -8.30 2.19
N TYR A 99 8.32 -8.62 1.37
CA TYR A 99 9.53 -7.83 1.25
C TYR A 99 9.26 -6.44 0.69
N MET A 100 8.46 -6.34 -0.38
CA MET A 100 8.02 -5.06 -0.94
C MET A 100 7.24 -4.24 0.08
N TYR A 101 6.26 -4.84 0.74
CA TYR A 101 5.39 -4.18 1.69
C TYR A 101 6.13 -3.66 2.93
N GLN A 102 7.04 -4.46 3.49
CA GLN A 102 7.77 -4.10 4.71
C GLN A 102 8.98 -3.20 4.46
N ASN A 103 9.34 -2.97 3.18
CA ASN A 103 10.45 -2.12 2.78
C ASN A 103 10.01 -1.11 1.71
N PRO A 104 9.15 -0.13 2.06
CA PRO A 104 8.57 0.82 1.10
C PRO A 104 9.62 1.73 0.43
N ASP A 105 10.80 1.92 1.05
CA ASP A 105 11.95 2.60 0.47
C ASP A 105 12.42 1.92 -0.81
N LEU A 106 12.42 0.59 -0.85
CA LEU A 106 12.78 -0.17 -2.05
C LEU A 106 11.74 -0.04 -3.16
N MET A 107 10.47 0.15 -2.80
CA MET A 107 9.42 0.36 -3.79
C MET A 107 9.60 1.70 -4.52
N ALA A 108 10.09 2.73 -3.84
CA ALA A 108 10.46 4.00 -4.47
C ALA A 108 11.59 3.83 -5.49
N VAL A 109 12.50 2.87 -5.28
CA VAL A 109 13.68 2.64 -6.14
C VAL A 109 13.37 1.67 -7.29
N TYR A 110 12.72 0.54 -6.99
CA TYR A 110 12.58 -0.57 -7.93
C TYR A 110 11.20 -0.60 -8.62
N GLY A 111 10.17 0.04 -8.03
CA GLY A 111 8.82 0.05 -8.59
C GLY A 111 8.31 -1.35 -8.89
N THR A 112 7.98 -1.60 -10.16
CA THR A 112 7.48 -2.90 -10.65
C THR A 112 8.59 -3.84 -11.16
N ASN A 113 9.86 -3.50 -10.98
CA ASN A 113 10.98 -4.38 -11.36
C ASN A 113 11.18 -5.47 -10.29
N LEU A 114 10.33 -6.51 -10.34
CA LEU A 114 10.30 -7.57 -9.34
C LEU A 114 11.65 -8.28 -9.14
N PRO A 115 12.43 -8.62 -10.20
CA PRO A 115 13.75 -9.24 -10.02
C PRO A 115 14.72 -8.42 -9.16
N SER A 116 14.58 -7.10 -9.12
CA SER A 116 15.46 -6.24 -8.33
C SER A 116 15.31 -6.43 -6.82
N TYR A 117 14.10 -6.79 -6.35
CA TYR A 117 13.87 -7.05 -4.93
C TYR A 117 14.56 -8.34 -4.46
N TYR A 118 14.53 -9.40 -5.25
CA TYR A 118 15.27 -10.64 -4.95
C TYR A 118 16.77 -10.39 -4.89
N ARG A 119 17.31 -9.66 -5.90
CA ARG A 119 18.71 -9.30 -5.91
C ARG A 119 19.11 -8.48 -4.71
N HIS A 120 18.34 -7.46 -4.38
CA HIS A 120 18.61 -6.63 -3.22
C HIS A 120 18.62 -7.47 -1.94
N TYR A 121 17.65 -8.40 -1.77
CA TYR A 121 17.64 -9.25 -0.59
C TYR A 121 18.87 -10.16 -0.51
N ILE A 122 19.29 -10.76 -1.62
CA ILE A 122 20.48 -11.61 -1.69
C ILE A 122 21.74 -10.81 -1.35
N THR A 123 21.92 -9.63 -1.95
CA THR A 123 23.17 -8.87 -1.86
C THR A 123 23.29 -7.99 -0.62
N ASN A 124 22.16 -7.48 -0.13
CA ASN A 124 22.12 -6.47 0.94
C ASN A 124 21.09 -6.81 2.01
N GLY A 125 19.83 -7.01 1.64
CA GLY A 125 18.69 -7.01 2.54
C GLY A 125 18.77 -8.06 3.64
N LYS A 126 19.33 -9.26 3.36
CA LYS A 126 19.54 -10.30 4.36
C LYS A 126 20.56 -9.85 5.41
N ALA A 127 21.68 -9.23 4.99
CA ALA A 127 22.69 -8.68 5.88
C ALA A 127 22.17 -7.47 6.67
N GLU A 128 21.30 -6.66 6.07
CA GLU A 128 20.61 -5.54 6.71
C GLU A 128 19.48 -5.99 7.66
N SER A 129 19.24 -7.30 7.79
CA SER A 129 18.13 -7.87 8.59
C SER A 129 16.75 -7.34 8.18
N ARG A 130 16.56 -7.02 6.90
CA ARG A 130 15.27 -6.55 6.40
C ARG A 130 14.24 -7.66 6.47
N LYS A 131 13.03 -7.29 6.89
CA LYS A 131 11.91 -8.24 6.96
C LYS A 131 11.51 -8.70 5.56
N ALA A 132 11.51 -10.01 5.36
CA ALA A 132 11.25 -10.64 4.07
C ALA A 132 10.09 -11.64 4.09
N VAL A 133 9.48 -11.86 5.24
CA VAL A 133 8.26 -12.68 5.41
C VAL A 133 7.29 -11.92 6.29
N PHE A 134 6.00 -12.16 6.11
CA PHE A 134 5.02 -11.66 7.07
C PHE A 134 5.22 -12.40 8.39
N ASP A 135 5.34 -11.66 9.49
CA ASP A 135 5.39 -12.24 10.83
C ASP A 135 4.05 -12.93 11.10
N ALA A 136 4.01 -14.25 11.00
CA ALA A 136 2.83 -15.04 11.31
C ALA A 136 2.39 -14.72 12.76
N GLY A 137 1.27 -14.04 12.91
CA GLY A 137 0.66 -13.75 14.21
C GLY A 137 1.22 -12.55 14.97
N LYS A 138 2.17 -11.79 14.45
CA LYS A 138 2.63 -10.53 15.09
C LYS A 138 2.11 -9.32 14.33
N GLY A 139 1.01 -8.73 14.79
CA GLY A 139 0.49 -7.46 14.30
C GLY A 139 -0.89 -7.51 13.67
N LEU A 140 -1.38 -8.68 13.24
CA LEU A 140 -2.77 -8.87 12.84
C LEU A 140 -3.53 -9.58 13.95
N ALA A 141 -4.70 -9.08 14.33
CA ALA A 141 -5.58 -9.75 15.27
C ALA A 141 -6.03 -11.12 14.71
N GLU A 142 -6.41 -12.05 15.59
CA GLU A 142 -6.90 -13.35 15.17
C GLU A 142 -8.03 -13.23 14.14
N GLY A 143 -7.94 -14.00 13.06
CA GLY A 143 -8.90 -13.97 11.94
C GLY A 143 -8.63 -12.91 10.87
N ILE A 144 -7.72 -11.96 11.07
CA ILE A 144 -7.31 -11.00 10.03
C ILE A 144 -6.25 -11.64 9.12
N LEU A 145 -6.57 -11.73 7.83
CA LEU A 145 -5.69 -12.27 6.79
C LEU A 145 -4.74 -11.20 6.23
N GLY A 146 -5.24 -9.97 6.12
CA GLY A 146 -4.48 -8.81 5.69
C GLY A 146 -5.17 -7.52 6.07
N SER A 147 -4.39 -6.48 6.34
CA SER A 147 -4.91 -5.17 6.70
C SER A 147 -3.94 -4.09 6.24
N TYR A 148 -4.48 -2.94 5.85
CA TYR A 148 -3.70 -1.75 5.53
C TYR A 148 -4.44 -0.49 5.97
N THR A 149 -3.66 0.56 6.27
CA THR A 149 -4.21 1.84 6.74
C THR A 149 -3.59 2.99 5.94
N THR A 150 -4.44 3.93 5.55
CA THR A 150 -4.06 5.20 4.92
C THR A 150 -4.74 6.36 5.65
N THR A 151 -4.25 7.59 5.46
CA THR A 151 -4.84 8.78 6.06
C THR A 151 -5.41 9.72 4.99
N PHE A 152 -6.42 10.48 5.34
CA PHE A 152 -7.03 11.51 4.49
C PHE A 152 -7.47 12.73 5.32
N ASP A 153 -7.51 13.90 4.68
CA ASP A 153 -8.00 15.13 5.33
C ASP A 153 -9.53 15.11 5.37
N THR A 154 -10.10 15.18 6.57
CA THR A 154 -11.56 15.19 6.78
C THR A 154 -12.22 16.52 6.45
N SER A 155 -11.45 17.59 6.27
CA SER A 155 -11.96 18.91 5.91
C SER A 155 -12.21 19.07 4.40
N GLU A 156 -11.71 18.13 3.59
CA GLU A 156 -11.87 18.14 2.13
C GLU A 156 -13.12 17.38 1.68
N ASP A 157 -13.78 17.83 0.62
CA ASP A 157 -14.95 17.17 0.04
C ASP A 157 -14.69 15.71 -0.37
N ARG A 158 -13.44 15.40 -0.76
CA ARG A 158 -13.03 14.03 -1.08
C ARG A 158 -13.22 13.03 0.08
N ALA A 159 -13.21 13.52 1.33
CA ALA A 159 -13.45 12.68 2.51
C ALA A 159 -14.83 12.00 2.45
N THR A 160 -15.87 12.70 1.99
CA THR A 160 -17.21 12.15 1.77
C THR A 160 -17.15 10.93 0.85
N ASN A 161 -16.43 11.03 -0.26
CA ASN A 161 -16.30 9.94 -1.23
C ASN A 161 -15.49 8.76 -0.68
N VAL A 162 -14.43 9.03 0.08
CA VAL A 162 -13.63 7.99 0.75
C VAL A 162 -14.49 7.22 1.75
N ILE A 163 -15.18 7.91 2.64
CA ILE A 163 -16.05 7.31 3.66
C ILE A 163 -17.18 6.51 3.00
N LEU A 164 -17.84 7.10 2.00
CA LEU A 164 -18.95 6.44 1.30
C LEU A 164 -18.49 5.17 0.58
N SER A 165 -17.40 5.24 -0.18
CA SER A 165 -16.91 4.06 -0.91
C SER A 165 -16.37 2.97 0.03
N ALA A 166 -15.74 3.34 1.15
CA ALA A 166 -15.35 2.41 2.19
C ALA A 166 -16.57 1.70 2.80
N SER A 167 -17.63 2.44 3.14
CA SER A 167 -18.85 1.87 3.70
C SER A 167 -19.54 0.88 2.75
N ARG A 168 -19.44 1.10 1.42
CA ARG A 168 -20.07 0.21 0.42
C ARG A 168 -19.38 -1.14 0.28
N ILE A 169 -18.13 -1.24 0.64
CA ILE A 169 -17.40 -2.53 0.65
C ILE A 169 -17.35 -3.16 2.04
N ASN A 170 -17.74 -2.42 3.08
CA ASN A 170 -17.73 -2.92 4.45
C ASN A 170 -18.74 -4.04 4.66
N GLY A 171 -18.32 -5.14 5.27
CA GLY A 171 -19.17 -6.30 5.55
C GLY A 171 -19.45 -7.20 4.34
N LEU A 172 -18.88 -6.93 3.15
CA LEU A 172 -19.05 -7.79 1.99
C LEU A 172 -18.35 -9.14 2.22
N VAL A 173 -19.12 -10.21 2.13
CA VAL A 173 -18.63 -11.58 2.22
C VAL A 173 -18.37 -12.13 0.82
N ILE A 174 -17.16 -12.61 0.57
CA ILE A 174 -16.76 -13.24 -0.68
C ILE A 174 -16.58 -14.74 -0.40
N PRO A 175 -17.43 -15.61 -0.92
CA PRO A 175 -17.35 -17.06 -0.69
C PRO A 175 -16.05 -17.63 -1.27
N ALA A 176 -15.68 -18.86 -0.87
CA ALA A 176 -14.56 -19.59 -1.45
C ALA A 176 -14.70 -19.64 -2.98
N GLY A 177 -13.65 -19.26 -3.73
CA GLY A 177 -13.68 -19.15 -5.18
C GLY A 177 -14.57 -18.01 -5.74
N GLY A 178 -15.20 -17.23 -4.87
CA GLY A 178 -16.06 -16.09 -5.26
C GLY A 178 -15.23 -14.93 -5.82
N ARG A 179 -15.83 -14.19 -6.77
CA ARG A 179 -15.21 -13.02 -7.39
C ARG A 179 -15.67 -11.72 -6.70
N PHE A 180 -14.74 -10.83 -6.50
CA PHE A 180 -14.97 -9.45 -6.08
C PHE A 180 -14.62 -8.47 -7.20
N SER A 181 -15.38 -7.37 -7.33
CA SER A 181 -15.12 -6.23 -8.19
C SER A 181 -15.39 -4.95 -7.40
N TYR A 182 -14.39 -4.09 -7.31
CA TYR A 182 -14.50 -2.83 -6.57
C TYR A 182 -15.53 -1.90 -7.22
N SER A 183 -15.46 -1.71 -8.55
CA SER A 183 -16.38 -0.85 -9.28
C SER A 183 -17.85 -1.29 -9.13
N THR A 184 -18.09 -2.59 -9.18
CA THR A 184 -19.44 -3.16 -8.97
C THR A 184 -19.92 -2.90 -7.54
N SER A 185 -19.05 -3.07 -6.55
CA SER A 185 -19.40 -2.92 -5.13
C SER A 185 -19.68 -1.48 -4.73
N VAL A 186 -18.89 -0.52 -5.22
CA VAL A 186 -19.09 0.90 -4.91
C VAL A 186 -20.21 1.54 -5.74
N GLY A 187 -20.56 0.93 -6.87
CA GLY A 187 -21.62 1.38 -7.78
C GLY A 187 -21.24 2.63 -8.57
N THR A 188 -22.21 3.12 -9.35
CA THR A 188 -22.05 4.32 -10.19
C THR A 188 -21.83 5.56 -9.33
N ARG A 189 -20.81 6.34 -9.66
CA ARG A 189 -20.42 7.56 -8.93
C ARG A 189 -21.23 8.75 -9.41
N THR A 190 -22.40 8.95 -8.83
CA THR A 190 -23.31 10.07 -9.09
C THR A 190 -23.66 10.80 -7.80
N THR A 191 -24.09 12.03 -7.91
CA THR A 191 -24.60 12.81 -6.76
C THR A 191 -25.85 12.16 -6.16
N ALA A 192 -26.70 11.54 -6.99
CA ALA A 192 -27.85 10.77 -6.53
C ALA A 192 -27.46 9.57 -5.64
N ASN A 193 -26.28 9.01 -5.85
CA ASN A 193 -25.72 7.94 -5.03
C ASN A 193 -24.90 8.43 -3.82
N GLY A 194 -24.91 9.75 -3.56
CA GLY A 194 -24.24 10.39 -2.42
C GLY A 194 -22.78 10.79 -2.66
N TYR A 195 -22.25 10.61 -3.88
CA TYR A 195 -20.92 11.08 -4.20
C TYR A 195 -20.91 12.59 -4.49
N VAL A 196 -19.82 13.24 -4.11
CA VAL A 196 -19.61 14.69 -4.34
C VAL A 196 -18.46 14.92 -5.32
N GLU A 197 -18.42 16.13 -5.87
CA GLU A 197 -17.28 16.57 -6.68
C GLU A 197 -16.04 16.74 -5.81
N ALA A 198 -14.91 16.20 -6.28
CA ALA A 198 -13.63 16.34 -5.60
C ALA A 198 -12.47 16.14 -6.59
N PRO A 199 -11.22 16.51 -6.21
CA PRO A 199 -10.04 16.32 -7.04
C PRO A 199 -9.85 14.84 -7.41
N SER A 200 -9.57 14.61 -8.69
CA SER A 200 -9.25 13.29 -9.27
C SER A 200 -8.21 13.43 -10.39
N PHE A 201 -7.69 12.30 -10.86
CA PHE A 201 -6.73 12.29 -11.96
C PHE A 201 -7.41 11.86 -13.26
N ALA A 202 -7.27 12.68 -14.31
CA ALA A 202 -7.66 12.32 -15.67
C ALA A 202 -6.61 12.79 -16.68
N SER A 203 -6.18 11.89 -17.56
CA SER A 203 -5.20 12.18 -18.63
C SER A 203 -3.92 12.85 -18.11
N GLY A 204 -3.40 12.40 -16.95
CA GLY A 204 -2.18 12.95 -16.35
C GLY A 204 -2.32 14.34 -15.73
N ARG A 205 -3.54 14.78 -15.44
CA ARG A 205 -3.84 16.08 -14.81
C ARG A 205 -4.78 15.90 -13.64
N VAL A 206 -4.74 16.85 -12.71
CA VAL A 206 -5.75 16.98 -11.65
C VAL A 206 -6.97 17.64 -12.24
N VAL A 207 -8.13 17.03 -12.09
CA VAL A 207 -9.45 17.54 -12.51
C VAL A 207 -10.43 17.40 -11.35
N THR A 208 -11.54 18.11 -11.40
CA THR A 208 -12.67 17.89 -10.48
C THR A 208 -13.67 16.93 -11.11
N SER A 209 -14.06 15.90 -10.37
CA SER A 209 -15.09 14.96 -10.82
C SER A 209 -15.87 14.37 -9.65
N VAL A 210 -17.12 13.94 -9.90
CA VAL A 210 -17.94 13.24 -8.91
C VAL A 210 -17.27 11.92 -8.54
N GLY A 211 -17.06 11.69 -7.25
CA GLY A 211 -16.40 10.49 -6.73
C GLY A 211 -14.86 10.61 -6.67
N GLY A 212 -14.27 11.82 -6.81
CA GLY A 212 -12.85 12.03 -6.55
C GLY A 212 -12.46 11.56 -5.14
N GLY A 213 -11.37 10.78 -5.02
CA GLY A 213 -10.90 10.20 -3.75
C GLY A 213 -11.13 8.68 -3.58
N ILE A 214 -12.06 8.06 -4.31
CA ILE A 214 -12.38 6.61 -4.16
C ILE A 214 -11.18 5.70 -4.42
N CYS A 215 -10.23 6.13 -5.25
CA CYS A 215 -9.02 5.36 -5.53
C CYS A 215 -8.12 5.18 -4.29
N GLN A 216 -8.29 5.99 -3.26
CA GLN A 216 -7.62 5.74 -1.99
C GLN A 216 -8.15 4.47 -1.33
N VAL A 217 -9.47 4.24 -1.37
CA VAL A 217 -10.07 3.02 -0.80
C VAL A 217 -9.65 1.78 -1.58
N SER A 218 -9.68 1.83 -2.92
CA SER A 218 -9.21 0.70 -3.74
C SER A 218 -7.72 0.43 -3.56
N SER A 219 -6.89 1.45 -3.37
CA SER A 219 -5.45 1.28 -3.09
C SER A 219 -5.22 0.69 -1.70
N THR A 220 -5.95 1.16 -0.68
CA THR A 220 -5.87 0.60 0.67
C THR A 220 -6.31 -0.87 0.69
N LEU A 221 -7.37 -1.21 -0.07
CA LEU A 221 -7.80 -2.60 -0.25
C LEU A 221 -6.72 -3.43 -0.98
N TYR A 222 -6.14 -2.89 -2.06
CA TYR A 222 -5.08 -3.61 -2.78
C TYR A 222 -3.86 -3.88 -1.90
N ALA A 223 -3.46 -2.91 -1.10
CA ALA A 223 -2.39 -3.11 -0.13
C ALA A 223 -2.74 -4.18 0.92
N ALA A 224 -3.99 -4.21 1.41
CA ALA A 224 -4.48 -5.28 2.29
C ALA A 224 -4.50 -6.66 1.58
N MET A 225 -4.84 -6.72 0.29
CA MET A 225 -4.77 -7.95 -0.52
C MET A 225 -3.32 -8.46 -0.65
N VAL A 226 -2.34 -7.55 -0.83
CA VAL A 226 -0.92 -7.91 -0.87
C VAL A 226 -0.49 -8.55 0.45
N VAL A 227 -0.90 -7.99 1.58
CA VAL A 227 -0.65 -8.56 2.92
C VAL A 227 -1.32 -9.94 3.07
N ALA A 228 -2.55 -10.08 2.58
CA ALA A 228 -3.32 -11.34 2.63
C ALA A 228 -2.89 -12.37 1.58
N ASP A 229 -1.87 -12.08 0.76
CA ASP A 229 -1.44 -12.92 -0.37
C ASP A 229 -2.59 -13.28 -1.34
N ILE A 230 -3.50 -12.32 -1.59
CA ILE A 230 -4.59 -12.47 -2.54
C ILE A 230 -4.17 -11.85 -3.89
N PRO A 231 -4.00 -12.65 -4.96
CA PRO A 231 -3.63 -12.12 -6.27
C PRO A 231 -4.79 -11.32 -6.86
N ALA A 232 -4.47 -10.15 -7.45
CA ALA A 232 -5.46 -9.39 -8.19
C ALA A 232 -5.74 -10.07 -9.55
N ALA A 233 -7.02 -10.21 -9.89
CA ALA A 233 -7.45 -10.63 -11.23
C ALA A 233 -7.46 -9.45 -12.21
N SER A 234 -7.68 -8.23 -11.69
CA SER A 234 -7.55 -6.96 -12.42
C SER A 234 -6.98 -5.91 -11.48
N HIS A 235 -5.95 -5.17 -11.93
CA HIS A 235 -5.28 -4.12 -11.19
C HIS A 235 -4.59 -3.15 -12.14
N TYR A 236 -4.70 -1.86 -11.88
CA TYR A 236 -4.11 -0.80 -12.71
C TYR A 236 -3.45 0.25 -11.81
N LEU A 237 -2.26 0.69 -12.21
CA LEU A 237 -1.59 1.79 -11.55
C LEU A 237 -2.12 3.15 -12.01
N HIS A 238 -1.97 4.17 -11.17
CA HIS A 238 -2.21 5.55 -11.57
C HIS A 238 -1.12 6.03 -12.53
N SER A 239 -1.49 6.95 -13.43
CA SER A 239 -0.54 7.60 -14.33
C SER A 239 0.36 8.61 -13.61
N LEU A 240 -0.10 9.18 -12.50
CA LEU A 240 0.65 10.07 -11.62
C LEU A 240 0.84 9.40 -10.25
N PRO A 241 1.92 9.72 -9.52
CA PRO A 241 2.08 9.26 -8.15
C PRO A 241 0.92 9.72 -7.26
N VAL A 242 0.51 8.87 -6.34
CA VAL A 242 -0.38 9.20 -5.23
C VAL A 242 0.45 9.29 -3.95
N ASP A 243 -0.04 10.00 -2.95
CA ASP A 243 0.68 10.27 -1.69
C ASP A 243 0.26 9.36 -0.52
N TYR A 244 -0.89 8.69 -0.65
CA TYR A 244 -1.47 7.87 0.42
C TYR A 244 -0.97 6.42 0.46
N VAL A 245 -0.34 5.92 -0.59
CA VAL A 245 0.34 4.60 -0.62
C VAL A 245 1.65 4.68 -1.40
N PRO A 246 2.65 3.81 -1.11
CA PRO A 246 3.82 3.63 -1.95
C PRO A 246 3.44 3.24 -3.38
N ARG A 247 4.25 3.70 -4.35
CA ARG A 247 4.03 3.34 -5.76
C ARG A 247 4.07 1.82 -5.95
N GLY A 248 3.07 1.31 -6.70
CA GLY A 248 2.89 -0.13 -6.91
C GLY A 248 1.90 -0.77 -5.93
N LEU A 249 1.54 -0.09 -4.82
CA LEU A 249 0.40 -0.45 -3.98
C LEU A 249 -0.86 0.36 -4.32
N ASP A 250 -0.77 1.28 -5.27
CA ASP A 250 -1.90 2.07 -5.74
C ASP A 250 -2.77 1.28 -6.72
N ALA A 251 -4.08 1.49 -6.66
CA ALA A 251 -5.07 0.87 -7.54
C ALA A 251 -6.00 1.93 -8.14
N ALA A 252 -5.79 2.25 -9.41
CA ALA A 252 -6.59 3.22 -10.15
C ALA A 252 -7.92 2.62 -10.60
N ILE A 253 -9.00 3.35 -10.36
CA ILE A 253 -10.36 2.99 -10.77
C ILE A 253 -10.86 4.02 -11.80
N VAL A 254 -11.34 3.52 -12.94
CA VAL A 254 -12.02 4.32 -13.98
C VAL A 254 -13.25 3.54 -14.39
N GLU A 255 -14.42 4.14 -14.23
CA GLU A 255 -15.69 3.49 -14.51
C GLU A 255 -15.74 2.94 -15.94
N GLY A 256 -16.10 1.66 -16.06
CA GLY A 256 -16.16 0.94 -17.33
C GLY A 256 -14.81 0.58 -17.95
N TYR A 257 -13.68 0.98 -17.35
CA TYR A 257 -12.37 0.78 -17.96
C TYR A 257 -11.30 0.18 -17.02
N LYS A 258 -11.14 0.73 -15.80
CA LYS A 258 -10.17 0.24 -14.82
C LYS A 258 -10.86 -0.20 -13.55
N ASP A 259 -10.60 -1.41 -13.11
CA ASP A 259 -11.16 -1.98 -11.89
C ASP A 259 -10.09 -2.68 -11.06
N LEU A 260 -10.33 -2.78 -9.77
CA LEU A 260 -9.64 -3.69 -8.87
C LEU A 260 -10.56 -4.89 -8.62
N SER A 261 -10.13 -6.07 -9.02
CA SER A 261 -10.88 -7.30 -8.81
C SER A 261 -9.98 -8.45 -8.39
N PHE A 262 -10.55 -9.42 -7.68
CA PHE A 262 -9.88 -10.66 -7.30
C PHE A 262 -10.85 -11.82 -7.21
N VAL A 263 -10.31 -13.03 -7.14
CA VAL A 263 -11.04 -14.24 -6.75
C VAL A 263 -10.51 -14.67 -5.38
N ASN A 264 -11.42 -14.98 -4.45
CA ASN A 264 -11.03 -15.50 -3.14
C ASN A 264 -10.25 -16.81 -3.29
N PRO A 265 -8.94 -16.86 -2.99
CA PRO A 265 -8.13 -18.06 -3.19
C PRO A 265 -8.26 -19.07 -2.05
N TYR A 266 -8.89 -18.67 -0.94
CA TYR A 266 -9.02 -19.54 0.22
C TYR A 266 -10.18 -20.52 0.07
N SER A 267 -10.09 -21.65 0.76
CA SER A 267 -11.15 -22.67 0.81
C SER A 267 -12.33 -22.31 1.73
N TYR A 268 -12.32 -21.11 2.29
CA TYR A 268 -13.34 -20.57 3.19
C TYR A 268 -13.75 -19.16 2.77
N PRO A 269 -14.93 -18.67 3.18
CA PRO A 269 -15.35 -17.31 2.88
C PRO A 269 -14.46 -16.28 3.61
N ILE A 270 -14.25 -15.14 2.95
CA ILE A 270 -13.58 -13.97 3.52
C ILE A 270 -14.54 -12.79 3.55
N MET A 271 -14.31 -11.84 4.44
CA MET A 271 -15.11 -10.63 4.56
C MET A 271 -14.21 -9.40 4.52
N LEU A 272 -14.66 -8.36 3.84
CA LEU A 272 -14.03 -7.05 3.88
C LEU A 272 -14.57 -6.27 5.08
N GLN A 273 -13.69 -5.73 5.90
CA GLN A 273 -14.02 -4.81 6.98
C GLN A 273 -13.33 -3.48 6.73
N THR A 274 -14.06 -2.38 6.90
CA THR A 274 -13.51 -1.04 6.77
C THR A 274 -13.83 -0.18 7.98
N SER A 275 -12.91 0.72 8.31
CA SER A 275 -13.09 1.83 9.23
C SER A 275 -12.54 3.09 8.58
N SER A 276 -13.22 4.23 8.77
CA SER A 276 -12.84 5.51 8.17
C SER A 276 -12.99 6.66 9.18
N ASP A 277 -12.55 6.44 10.41
CA ASP A 277 -12.72 7.36 11.52
C ASP A 277 -11.58 8.38 11.61
N ASN A 278 -11.92 9.65 11.86
CA ASN A 278 -10.96 10.73 12.11
C ASN A 278 -9.86 10.88 11.05
N GLY A 279 -10.20 10.67 9.77
CA GLY A 279 -9.21 10.76 8.68
C GLY A 279 -8.29 9.55 8.56
N VAL A 280 -8.59 8.46 9.25
CA VAL A 280 -7.85 7.19 9.18
C VAL A 280 -8.72 6.15 8.51
N LEU A 281 -8.36 5.73 7.29
CA LEU A 281 -8.99 4.66 6.55
C LEU A 281 -8.22 3.36 6.78
N THR A 282 -8.87 2.36 7.36
CA THR A 282 -8.35 1.00 7.45
C THR A 282 -9.24 0.06 6.64
N VAL A 283 -8.63 -0.80 5.83
CA VAL A 283 -9.29 -1.91 5.14
C VAL A 283 -8.64 -3.21 5.60
N SER A 284 -9.45 -4.12 6.11
CA SER A 284 -9.02 -5.44 6.56
C SER A 284 -9.76 -6.53 5.78
N ILE A 285 -9.06 -7.60 5.48
CA ILE A 285 -9.60 -8.83 4.92
C ILE A 285 -9.56 -9.86 6.03
N VAL A 286 -10.71 -10.37 6.42
CA VAL A 286 -10.85 -11.29 7.55
C VAL A 286 -11.44 -12.61 7.11
N LYS A 287 -11.14 -13.69 7.82
CA LYS A 287 -11.85 -14.95 7.67
C LYS A 287 -13.30 -14.73 8.13
N ALA A 288 -14.26 -14.97 7.27
CA ALA A 288 -15.66 -14.97 7.66
C ALA A 288 -15.96 -16.29 8.42
N GLY A 289 -16.60 -16.16 9.58
CA GLY A 289 -16.93 -17.28 10.47
C GLY A 289 -18.00 -18.19 9.89
#